data_85e3ecf48bc4b682a13247ad510b1e24
#
_entry.id   85e3ecf48bc4b682a13247ad510b1e24
#
_cell.length_a   1.000
_cell.length_b   1.000
_cell.length_c   1.000
_cell.angle_alpha   90.00
_cell.angle_beta   90.00
_cell.angle_gamma   90.00
#
_symmetry.space_group_name_H-M   'P 1'
#
loop_
_entity.id
_entity.type
_entity.pdbx_description
1 polymer ?
#
loop_
_entity_poly.entity_id
_entity_poly.type
_entity_poly.pdbx_seq_one_letter_code
_entity_poly.pdbx_strand_id
1 'polypeptide(L)'
;MLSYNLINVYISWKKGGVFLAAIDSAYHYYLSTYGTSKVSRYDTHKKSQLRAVYNQIVKTNKDTPLYKIPDSTDVKKFAIDLKEHTRSIQNVIAALSDNDEGIENVFNKKVAKSSDESSVNVTYIGEDQSLDNSLHFDVEVKQLAAPQINVGKFLYPDECDFKTGTYTFDISTDLSSYEFQYTVSRNDDNQHILEKLARLVNSSGVGIHADLAKNASNKIALRLTSSQTGLADGQSYLFEVTPSSDHASEKAMQTLGIDCVTQTASNSSFLLNGTEHASLSNTFTVNNAFELTLNKPSSQANPV
;
A
#
# COMPACT_ATOMS: atom_id res chain seq x y z
N MET A 1 -24.26 16.31 15.30
CA MET A 1 -23.62 15.90 16.58
C MET A 1 -22.14 16.30 16.67
N LEU A 2 -21.46 16.57 15.59
CA LEU A 2 -20.02 16.97 15.57
C LEU A 2 -19.73 18.42 16.02
N SER A 3 -20.73 19.29 16.14
CA SER A 3 -20.51 20.71 16.54
C SER A 3 -20.45 20.91 18.07
N TYR A 4 -21.00 20.01 18.85
CA TYR A 4 -21.01 20.13 20.32
C TYR A 4 -19.68 19.77 20.98
N ASN A 5 -18.95 18.83 20.43
CA ASN A 5 -17.65 18.42 20.99
C ASN A 5 -16.54 19.44 20.74
N LEU A 6 -16.59 20.18 19.62
CA LEU A 6 -15.65 21.25 19.35
C LEU A 6 -15.80 22.44 20.32
N ILE A 7 -17.04 22.73 20.76
CA ILE A 7 -17.31 23.82 21.71
C ILE A 7 -16.81 23.45 23.12
N ASN A 8 -16.93 22.21 23.53
CA ASN A 8 -16.45 21.78 24.85
C ASN A 8 -14.93 21.70 24.96
N VAL A 9 -14.23 21.33 23.90
CA VAL A 9 -12.75 21.39 23.83
C VAL A 9 -12.29 22.85 23.89
N TYR A 10 -13.01 23.76 23.26
CA TYR A 10 -12.69 25.20 23.27
C TYR A 10 -12.82 25.82 24.67
N ILE A 11 -13.82 25.42 25.47
CA ILE A 11 -14.08 25.96 26.81
C ILE A 11 -13.03 25.48 27.82
N SER A 12 -12.53 24.26 27.70
CA SER A 12 -11.48 23.70 28.56
C SER A 12 -10.13 24.42 28.41
N TRP A 13 -9.81 24.89 27.22
CA TRP A 13 -8.54 25.60 26.94
C TRP A 13 -8.59 27.09 27.28
N LYS A 14 -9.76 27.65 27.60
CA LYS A 14 -9.93 29.07 27.94
C LYS A 14 -9.28 29.48 29.26
N LYS A 15 -8.84 28.52 30.07
CA LYS A 15 -8.19 28.82 31.37
C LYS A 15 -6.67 29.05 31.27
N GLY A 16 -6.06 28.97 30.09
CA GLY A 16 -4.60 29.00 29.95
C GLY A 16 -4.02 29.86 28.84
N GLY A 17 -4.73 30.76 28.18
CA GLY A 17 -3.99 31.54 27.18
C GLY A 17 -4.74 32.52 26.33
N VAL A 18 -4.22 33.75 26.33
CA VAL A 18 -4.55 34.88 25.46
C VAL A 18 -4.39 34.55 23.95
N PHE A 19 -3.80 33.43 23.62
CA PHE A 19 -3.47 32.97 22.27
C PHE A 19 -4.66 32.64 21.39
N LEU A 20 -5.68 31.98 21.94
CA LEU A 20 -6.84 31.54 21.18
C LEU A 20 -7.81 32.69 20.88
N ALA A 21 -7.90 33.67 21.78
CA ALA A 21 -8.76 34.81 21.58
C ALA A 21 -8.30 35.71 20.42
N ALA A 22 -6.99 35.75 20.16
CA ALA A 22 -6.42 36.54 19.07
C ALA A 22 -6.63 35.87 17.69
N ILE A 23 -6.54 34.57 17.62
CA ILE A 23 -6.83 33.80 16.39
C ILE A 23 -8.33 33.79 16.11
N ASP A 24 -9.16 33.67 17.13
CA ASP A 24 -10.61 33.73 17.02
C ASP A 24 -11.10 35.07 16.53
N SER A 25 -10.57 36.15 17.06
CA SER A 25 -10.94 37.52 16.60
C SER A 25 -10.49 37.77 15.15
N ALA A 26 -9.34 37.27 14.72
CA ALA A 26 -8.88 37.37 13.33
C ALA A 26 -9.74 36.49 12.40
N TYR A 27 -10.14 35.29 12.84
CA TYR A 27 -11.01 34.41 12.09
C TYR A 27 -12.44 35.00 11.98
N HIS A 28 -13.01 35.50 13.04
CA HIS A 28 -14.33 36.18 13.01
C HIS A 28 -14.30 37.45 12.17
N TYR A 29 -13.23 38.23 12.23
CA TYR A 29 -13.06 39.38 11.34
C TYR A 29 -13.02 38.94 9.88
N TYR A 30 -12.27 37.89 9.56
CA TYR A 30 -12.23 37.36 8.21
C TYR A 30 -13.60 36.83 7.75
N LEU A 31 -14.30 36.09 8.57
CA LEU A 31 -15.66 35.56 8.27
C LEU A 31 -16.67 36.70 8.12
N SER A 32 -16.66 37.69 8.99
CA SER A 32 -17.60 38.82 8.91
C SER A 32 -17.33 39.71 7.69
N THR A 33 -16.08 39.82 7.28
CA THR A 33 -15.67 40.70 6.16
C THR A 33 -15.81 39.99 4.81
N TYR A 34 -15.59 38.67 4.76
CA TYR A 34 -15.51 37.91 3.51
C TYR A 34 -16.51 36.78 3.39
N GLY A 35 -17.08 36.31 4.49
CA GLY A 35 -17.98 35.13 4.51
C GLY A 35 -19.43 35.43 4.09
N THR A 36 -19.87 36.69 4.10
CA THR A 36 -21.24 37.08 3.79
C THR A 36 -21.44 37.74 2.44
N SER A 37 -20.36 38.09 1.72
CA SER A 37 -20.49 38.65 0.39
C SER A 37 -20.61 37.54 -0.67
N LYS A 38 -21.64 37.62 -1.49
CA LYS A 38 -21.79 36.83 -2.73
C LYS A 38 -20.76 37.24 -3.79
N VAL A 39 -19.53 37.51 -3.38
CA VAL A 39 -18.46 38.05 -4.21
C VAL A 39 -17.82 36.84 -4.93
N SER A 40 -17.74 36.97 -6.23
CA SER A 40 -17.10 35.98 -7.09
C SER A 40 -15.65 35.71 -6.66
N ARG A 41 -15.19 34.48 -6.82
CA ARG A 41 -13.79 34.05 -6.60
C ARG A 41 -12.75 34.91 -7.31
N TYR A 42 -13.18 35.78 -8.26
CA TYR A 42 -12.36 36.66 -9.08
C TYR A 42 -12.51 38.13 -8.72
N ASP A 43 -13.33 38.45 -7.71
CA ASP A 43 -13.40 39.83 -7.24
C ASP A 43 -12.09 40.21 -6.54
N THR A 44 -11.37 41.08 -7.17
CA THR A 44 -10.12 41.62 -6.67
C THR A 44 -10.38 42.37 -5.38
N HIS A 45 -9.96 41.83 -4.25
CA HIS A 45 -9.95 42.52 -2.97
C HIS A 45 -9.23 43.87 -3.13
N LYS A 46 -9.87 44.97 -2.70
CA LYS A 46 -9.22 46.28 -2.75
C LYS A 46 -7.92 46.21 -1.97
N LYS A 47 -6.85 46.73 -2.53
CA LYS A 47 -5.49 46.79 -1.91
C LYS A 47 -5.52 47.30 -0.46
N SER A 48 -6.44 48.24 -0.15
CA SER A 48 -6.66 48.77 1.19
C SER A 48 -7.21 47.72 2.17
N GLN A 49 -8.09 46.81 1.72
CA GLN A 49 -8.67 45.74 2.55
C GLN A 49 -7.62 44.67 2.87
N LEU A 50 -6.84 44.23 1.87
CA LEU A 50 -5.73 43.30 2.09
C LEU A 50 -4.68 43.91 3.03
N ARG A 51 -4.40 45.20 2.92
CA ARG A 51 -3.47 45.89 3.81
C ARG A 51 -4.01 46.01 5.24
N ALA A 52 -5.32 46.18 5.41
CA ALA A 52 -5.95 46.20 6.73
C ALA A 52 -5.85 44.84 7.41
N VAL A 53 -6.16 43.74 6.68
CA VAL A 53 -6.02 42.37 7.20
C VAL A 53 -4.57 42.04 7.55
N TYR A 54 -3.62 42.40 6.68
CA TYR A 54 -2.20 42.22 6.95
C TYR A 54 -1.76 42.98 8.21
N ASN A 55 -2.14 44.26 8.35
CA ASN A 55 -1.82 45.03 9.53
C ASN A 55 -2.44 44.44 10.81
N GLN A 56 -3.66 43.90 10.72
CA GLN A 56 -4.29 43.21 11.84
C GLN A 56 -3.52 41.96 12.25
N ILE A 57 -3.11 41.12 11.29
CA ILE A 57 -2.29 39.95 11.54
C ILE A 57 -0.94 40.33 12.18
N VAL A 58 -0.29 41.37 11.64
CA VAL A 58 1.00 41.88 12.18
C VAL A 58 0.83 42.39 13.60
N LYS A 59 -0.27 43.15 13.86
CA LYS A 59 -0.59 43.62 15.21
C LYS A 59 -0.83 42.51 16.17
N THR A 60 -1.67 41.50 15.78
CA THR A 60 -1.92 40.29 16.58
C THR A 60 -0.63 39.56 16.91
N ASN A 61 0.26 39.40 15.92
CA ASN A 61 1.56 38.76 16.15
C ASN A 61 2.49 39.55 17.06
N LYS A 62 2.40 40.91 17.04
CA LYS A 62 3.19 41.74 17.96
C LYS A 62 2.67 41.71 19.38
N ASP A 63 1.36 41.66 19.56
CA ASP A 63 0.71 41.67 20.87
C ASP A 63 0.68 40.27 21.50
N THR A 64 1.02 39.23 20.73
CA THR A 64 1.11 37.85 21.21
C THR A 64 2.45 37.66 21.95
N PRO A 65 2.45 37.21 23.21
CA PRO A 65 3.68 36.90 23.92
C PRO A 65 4.43 35.79 23.22
N LEU A 66 5.50 36.14 22.51
CA LEU A 66 6.45 35.16 21.97
C LEU A 66 7.25 34.60 23.14
N TYR A 67 6.96 33.39 23.54
CA TYR A 67 7.89 32.62 24.40
C TYR A 67 9.18 32.41 23.60
N LYS A 68 10.18 33.23 23.86
CA LYS A 68 11.55 32.92 23.40
C LYS A 68 12.00 31.68 24.14
N ILE A 69 11.88 30.51 23.47
CA ILE A 69 12.61 29.36 23.90
C ILE A 69 14.10 29.72 23.78
N PRO A 70 14.91 29.64 24.85
CA PRO A 70 16.32 29.88 24.78
C PRO A 70 16.95 29.08 23.65
N ASP A 71 17.79 29.71 22.86
CA ASP A 71 18.34 29.13 21.61
C ASP A 71 19.43 28.06 21.87
N SER A 72 19.41 27.44 23.06
CA SER A 72 20.27 26.29 23.33
C SER A 72 19.68 25.04 22.66
N THR A 73 20.53 24.32 21.97
CA THR A 73 20.19 23.07 21.26
C THR A 73 19.57 22.05 22.23
N ASP A 74 20.01 22.03 23.47
CA ASP A 74 19.54 21.11 24.51
C ASP A 74 18.12 21.42 24.98
N VAL A 75 17.76 22.70 25.12
CA VAL A 75 16.39 23.10 25.49
C VAL A 75 15.41 22.83 24.37
N LYS A 76 15.83 23.07 23.11
CA LYS A 76 15.01 22.71 21.95
C LYS A 76 14.79 21.20 21.86
N LYS A 77 15.85 20.42 22.06
CA LYS A 77 15.77 18.95 22.07
C LYS A 77 14.85 18.47 23.17
N PHE A 78 15.04 18.95 24.40
CA PHE A 78 14.15 18.63 25.53
C PHE A 78 12.69 18.98 25.26
N ALA A 79 12.41 20.13 24.66
CA ALA A 79 11.05 20.54 24.33
C ALA A 79 10.42 19.64 23.24
N ILE A 80 11.21 19.18 22.26
CA ILE A 80 10.78 18.23 21.23
C ILE A 80 10.51 16.87 21.86
N ASP A 81 11.46 16.35 22.64
CA ASP A 81 11.34 15.06 23.32
C ASP A 81 10.12 15.03 24.25
N LEU A 82 9.89 16.10 25.01
CA LEU A 82 8.72 16.24 25.88
C LEU A 82 7.41 16.24 25.08
N LYS A 83 7.39 16.93 23.95
CA LYS A 83 6.22 16.96 23.05
C LYS A 83 5.94 15.58 22.44
N GLU A 84 6.98 14.86 22.03
CA GLU A 84 6.85 13.51 21.47
C GLU A 84 6.36 12.51 22.53
N HIS A 85 6.92 12.56 23.74
CA HIS A 85 6.45 11.73 24.84
C HIS A 85 5.02 12.03 25.24
N THR A 86 4.64 13.31 25.30
CA THR A 86 3.24 13.70 25.58
C THR A 86 2.29 13.19 24.48
N ARG A 87 2.72 13.27 23.23
CA ARG A 87 1.94 12.74 22.10
C ARG A 87 1.80 11.21 22.15
N SER A 88 2.87 10.53 22.52
CA SER A 88 2.83 9.07 22.71
C SER A 88 1.88 8.68 23.83
N ILE A 89 1.90 9.38 24.97
CA ILE A 89 0.94 9.17 26.06
C ILE A 89 -0.48 9.47 25.62
N GLN A 90 -0.72 10.56 24.89
CA GLN A 90 -2.05 10.89 24.34
C GLN A 90 -2.55 9.79 23.39
N ASN A 91 -1.69 9.25 22.53
CA ASN A 91 -2.06 8.17 21.64
C ASN A 91 -2.40 6.88 22.40
N VAL A 92 -1.67 6.56 23.44
CA VAL A 92 -1.96 5.42 24.33
C VAL A 92 -3.29 5.64 25.06
N ILE A 93 -3.53 6.84 25.60
CA ILE A 93 -4.78 7.18 26.27
C ILE A 93 -5.95 7.16 25.26
N ALA A 94 -5.75 7.70 24.04
CA ALA A 94 -6.76 7.64 22.99
C ALA A 94 -7.09 6.20 22.61
N ALA A 95 -6.07 5.36 22.42
CA ALA A 95 -6.25 3.93 22.13
C ALA A 95 -6.94 3.16 23.29
N LEU A 96 -6.77 3.62 24.52
CA LEU A 96 -7.43 3.03 25.70
C LEU A 96 -8.83 3.61 25.95
N SER A 97 -9.13 4.82 25.48
CA SER A 97 -10.40 5.53 25.72
C SER A 97 -11.30 5.65 24.49
N ASP A 98 -10.87 5.09 23.36
CA ASP A 98 -11.67 5.09 22.14
C ASP A 98 -12.77 4.03 22.25
N ASN A 99 -13.99 4.52 22.33
CA ASN A 99 -15.28 3.82 22.44
C ASN A 99 -15.65 3.26 23.82
N ASP A 100 -16.95 3.15 24.01
CA ASP A 100 -17.69 2.69 25.20
C ASP A 100 -17.22 1.33 25.80
N GLU A 101 -16.16 0.72 25.29
CA GLU A 101 -15.59 -0.57 25.69
C GLU A 101 -14.05 -0.57 25.85
N GLY A 102 -13.39 0.59 25.90
CA GLY A 102 -11.94 0.79 25.71
C GLY A 102 -10.99 -0.16 26.42
N ILE A 103 -11.10 -0.34 27.75
CA ILE A 103 -10.19 -1.19 28.52
C ILE A 103 -10.62 -2.66 28.46
N GLU A 104 -11.90 -2.95 28.44
CA GLU A 104 -12.42 -4.32 28.42
C GLU A 104 -12.08 -5.02 27.09
N ASN A 105 -12.14 -4.32 25.96
CA ASN A 105 -11.78 -4.88 24.64
C ASN A 105 -10.30 -5.22 24.53
N VAL A 106 -9.40 -4.50 25.20
CA VAL A 106 -7.98 -4.83 25.18
C VAL A 106 -7.69 -6.14 25.92
N PHE A 107 -8.41 -6.39 27.01
CA PHE A 107 -8.27 -7.63 27.81
C PHE A 107 -9.10 -8.79 27.26
N ASN A 108 -10.16 -8.52 26.53
CA ASN A 108 -11.03 -9.53 25.92
C ASN A 108 -10.65 -9.86 24.47
N LYS A 109 -9.51 -9.34 23.99
CA LYS A 109 -9.03 -9.62 22.64
C LYS A 109 -8.81 -11.11 22.45
N LYS A 110 -9.63 -11.72 21.60
CA LYS A 110 -9.49 -13.13 21.23
C LYS A 110 -8.22 -13.32 20.42
N VAL A 111 -7.49 -14.37 20.72
CA VAL A 111 -6.28 -14.75 20.00
C VAL A 111 -6.50 -16.16 19.43
N ALA A 112 -6.36 -16.27 18.13
CA ALA A 112 -6.28 -17.57 17.48
C ALA A 112 -4.83 -18.09 17.54
N LYS A 113 -4.66 -19.38 17.72
CA LYS A 113 -3.34 -20.06 17.72
C LYS A 113 -3.39 -21.26 16.81
N SER A 114 -2.36 -21.42 16.01
CA SER A 114 -2.10 -22.61 15.21
C SER A 114 -1.26 -23.60 16.02
N SER A 115 -1.47 -24.89 15.80
CA SER A 115 -0.61 -25.95 16.37
C SER A 115 0.75 -26.03 15.64
N ASP A 116 0.79 -25.62 14.36
CA ASP A 116 2.01 -25.48 13.57
C ASP A 116 1.96 -24.18 12.73
N GLU A 117 2.44 -23.09 13.30
CA GLU A 117 2.52 -21.78 12.64
C GLU A 117 3.41 -21.79 11.39
N SER A 118 4.32 -22.76 11.27
CA SER A 118 5.14 -22.91 10.08
C SER A 118 4.37 -23.43 8.86
N SER A 119 3.28 -24.15 9.06
CA SER A 119 2.39 -24.65 8.01
C SER A 119 1.19 -23.75 7.77
N VAL A 120 0.53 -23.35 8.84
CA VAL A 120 -0.65 -22.47 8.78
C VAL A 120 -0.54 -21.43 9.87
N ASN A 121 -0.61 -20.17 9.47
CA ASN A 121 -0.74 -19.05 10.41
C ASN A 121 -2.21 -18.65 10.51
N VAL A 122 -2.68 -18.29 11.70
CA VAL A 122 -4.05 -17.88 11.94
C VAL A 122 -4.08 -16.56 12.71
N THR A 123 -4.92 -15.63 12.27
CA THR A 123 -5.15 -14.36 12.95
C THR A 123 -6.65 -14.17 13.16
N TYR A 124 -7.03 -13.81 14.38
CA TYR A 124 -8.43 -13.43 14.65
C TYR A 124 -8.67 -11.98 14.18
N ILE A 125 -9.64 -11.80 13.28
CA ILE A 125 -10.03 -10.51 12.69
C ILE A 125 -11.50 -10.15 12.96
N GLY A 126 -12.24 -11.02 13.66
CA GLY A 126 -13.67 -10.83 13.91
C GLY A 126 -13.94 -9.76 14.96
N GLU A 127 -15.05 -9.05 14.78
CA GLU A 127 -15.57 -8.07 15.75
C GLU A 127 -16.55 -8.71 16.76
N ASP A 128 -17.01 -9.93 16.48
CA ASP A 128 -18.11 -10.55 17.24
C ASP A 128 -17.61 -11.20 18.54
N GLN A 129 -18.09 -10.69 19.66
CA GLN A 129 -17.84 -11.25 20.98
C GLN A 129 -18.63 -12.54 21.24
N SER A 130 -19.60 -12.87 20.38
CA SER A 130 -20.50 -14.01 20.52
C SER A 130 -19.91 -15.35 20.09
N LEU A 131 -18.74 -15.38 19.45
CA LEU A 131 -18.10 -16.64 19.06
C LEU A 131 -17.67 -17.40 20.31
N ASP A 132 -18.12 -18.66 20.38
CA ASP A 132 -17.76 -19.60 21.44
C ASP A 132 -16.24 -19.72 21.57
N ASN A 133 -15.70 -19.66 22.78
CA ASN A 133 -14.26 -19.66 23.06
C ASN A 133 -13.56 -20.99 22.69
N SER A 134 -14.29 -21.95 22.14
CA SER A 134 -13.83 -23.30 21.81
C SER A 134 -13.84 -23.63 20.32
N LEU A 135 -13.90 -22.64 19.43
CA LEU A 135 -13.82 -22.90 18.00
C LEU A 135 -12.46 -23.52 17.63
N HIS A 136 -12.55 -24.70 17.06
CA HIS A 136 -11.41 -25.48 16.61
C HIS A 136 -11.59 -25.82 15.14
N PHE A 137 -10.53 -25.69 14.35
CA PHE A 137 -10.49 -26.06 12.95
C PHE A 137 -9.30 -26.98 12.69
N ASP A 138 -9.55 -28.05 11.95
CA ASP A 138 -8.51 -28.91 11.39
C ASP A 138 -8.21 -28.45 9.97
N VAL A 139 -6.96 -28.07 9.69
CA VAL A 139 -6.53 -27.63 8.36
C VAL A 139 -5.44 -28.55 7.82
N GLU A 140 -5.68 -29.19 6.68
CA GLU A 140 -4.67 -29.95 5.94
C GLU A 140 -4.38 -29.24 4.63
N VAL A 141 -3.17 -28.73 4.48
CA VAL A 141 -2.74 -28.01 3.27
C VAL A 141 -2.19 -29.02 2.25
N LYS A 142 -2.88 -29.20 1.14
CA LYS A 142 -2.46 -30.08 0.04
C LYS A 142 -1.50 -29.37 -0.90
N GLN A 143 -1.84 -28.15 -1.30
CA GLN A 143 -1.12 -27.37 -2.28
C GLN A 143 -1.24 -25.88 -1.97
N LEU A 144 -0.17 -25.13 -2.18
CA LEU A 144 -0.19 -23.65 -2.13
C LEU A 144 -0.60 -23.06 -3.47
N ALA A 145 -1.26 -21.91 -3.42
CA ALA A 145 -1.45 -21.09 -4.60
C ALA A 145 -0.10 -20.57 -5.09
N ALA A 146 0.07 -20.57 -6.41
CA ALA A 146 1.27 -20.11 -7.06
C ALA A 146 0.97 -19.02 -8.08
N PRO A 147 1.90 -18.06 -8.29
CA PRO A 147 1.79 -17.04 -9.32
C PRO A 147 2.08 -17.61 -10.70
N GLN A 148 1.68 -16.90 -11.74
CA GLN A 148 2.17 -17.13 -13.10
C GLN A 148 3.56 -16.56 -13.24
N ILE A 149 4.46 -17.32 -13.88
CA ILE A 149 5.82 -16.89 -14.20
C ILE A 149 6.09 -17.11 -15.67
N ASN A 150 6.51 -16.04 -16.36
CA ASN A 150 7.07 -16.11 -17.70
C ASN A 150 8.56 -15.82 -17.60
N VAL A 151 9.39 -16.70 -18.13
CA VAL A 151 10.86 -16.49 -18.20
C VAL A 151 11.27 -16.44 -19.66
N GLY A 152 11.87 -15.34 -20.04
CA GLY A 152 12.39 -15.13 -21.37
C GLY A 152 13.61 -16.01 -21.71
N LYS A 153 14.12 -15.83 -22.91
CA LYS A 153 15.34 -16.51 -23.35
C LYS A 153 16.57 -15.98 -22.59
N PHE A 154 17.46 -16.91 -22.25
CA PHE A 154 18.74 -16.57 -21.60
C PHE A 154 19.74 -16.03 -22.61
N LEU A 155 20.10 -14.76 -22.49
CA LEU A 155 21.00 -14.01 -23.34
C LEU A 155 22.36 -13.79 -22.65
N TYR A 156 23.42 -13.57 -23.40
CA TYR A 156 24.71 -13.14 -22.84
C TYR A 156 24.62 -11.67 -22.43
N PRO A 157 24.99 -11.29 -21.19
CA PRO A 157 24.79 -9.93 -20.69
C PRO A 157 25.52 -8.87 -21.51
N ASP A 158 26.76 -9.14 -21.92
CA ASP A 158 27.67 -8.20 -22.60
C ASP A 158 27.48 -8.15 -24.12
N GLU A 159 26.55 -8.94 -24.68
CA GLU A 159 26.23 -8.96 -26.12
C GLU A 159 24.97 -8.10 -26.37
N CYS A 160 24.69 -7.77 -27.63
CA CYS A 160 23.48 -7.11 -28.04
C CYS A 160 22.78 -7.91 -29.15
N ASP A 161 21.74 -8.65 -28.78
CA ASP A 161 20.97 -9.47 -29.73
C ASP A 161 19.86 -8.67 -30.44
N PHE A 162 19.69 -7.39 -30.08
CA PHE A 162 18.66 -6.52 -30.61
C PHE A 162 19.24 -5.51 -31.60
N LYS A 163 18.47 -5.19 -32.63
CA LYS A 163 18.80 -4.06 -33.50
C LYS A 163 18.43 -2.75 -32.80
N THR A 164 19.16 -1.68 -33.15
CA THR A 164 18.81 -0.32 -32.72
C THR A 164 17.41 0.05 -33.26
N GLY A 165 16.53 0.50 -32.39
CA GLY A 165 15.16 0.85 -32.79
C GLY A 165 14.24 0.97 -31.58
N THR A 166 12.99 1.28 -31.85
CA THR A 166 11.90 1.32 -30.86
C THR A 166 10.99 0.13 -31.11
N TYR A 167 10.61 -0.55 -30.04
CA TYR A 167 9.83 -1.77 -30.05
C TYR A 167 8.65 -1.64 -29.10
N THR A 168 7.57 -2.29 -29.43
CA THR A 168 6.33 -2.30 -28.63
C THR A 168 5.85 -3.72 -28.41
N PHE A 169 5.24 -3.94 -27.25
CA PHE A 169 4.54 -5.18 -26.89
C PHE A 169 3.40 -4.87 -25.95
N ASP A 170 2.41 -5.73 -25.92
CA ASP A 170 1.26 -5.62 -25.06
C ASP A 170 1.32 -6.63 -23.93
N ILE A 171 0.92 -6.20 -22.74
CA ILE A 171 0.60 -7.10 -21.63
C ILE A 171 -0.89 -6.98 -21.36
N SER A 172 -1.59 -8.08 -21.58
CA SER A 172 -3.03 -8.17 -21.34
C SER A 172 -3.31 -8.96 -20.08
N THR A 173 -4.18 -8.41 -19.25
CA THR A 173 -4.78 -9.06 -18.08
C THR A 173 -6.28 -9.21 -18.34
N ASP A 174 -7.02 -9.89 -17.48
CA ASP A 174 -8.49 -10.00 -17.60
C ASP A 174 -9.20 -8.64 -17.65
N LEU A 175 -8.62 -7.62 -17.03
CA LEU A 175 -9.25 -6.31 -16.87
C LEU A 175 -8.86 -5.33 -17.97
N SER A 176 -7.65 -5.42 -18.49
CA SER A 176 -7.09 -4.38 -19.37
C SER A 176 -5.90 -4.90 -20.16
N SER A 177 -5.64 -4.27 -21.30
CA SER A 177 -4.41 -4.44 -22.07
C SER A 177 -3.58 -3.16 -21.99
N TYR A 178 -2.27 -3.32 -21.81
CA TYR A 178 -1.31 -2.24 -21.65
C TYR A 178 -0.21 -2.36 -22.70
N GLU A 179 -0.03 -1.31 -23.49
CA GLU A 179 1.05 -1.22 -24.47
C GLU A 179 2.33 -0.71 -23.80
N PHE A 180 3.42 -1.42 -24.00
CA PHE A 180 4.76 -1.09 -23.52
C PHE A 180 5.68 -0.74 -24.68
N GLN A 181 6.35 0.38 -24.59
CA GLN A 181 7.31 0.82 -25.58
C GLN A 181 8.71 0.95 -24.97
N TYR A 182 9.72 0.41 -25.65
CA TYR A 182 11.11 0.56 -25.25
C TYR A 182 12.02 0.83 -26.45
N THR A 183 13.12 1.51 -26.20
CA THR A 183 14.09 1.88 -27.24
C THR A 183 15.44 1.23 -26.96
N VAL A 184 15.99 0.60 -27.97
CA VAL A 184 17.34 0.04 -27.99
C VAL A 184 18.28 1.01 -28.70
N SER A 185 19.31 1.45 -28.01
CA SER A 185 20.35 2.34 -28.50
C SER A 185 21.61 1.57 -28.93
N ARG A 186 22.51 2.19 -29.68
CA ARG A 186 23.74 1.54 -30.16
C ARG A 186 24.70 1.07 -29.06
N ASN A 187 24.60 1.68 -27.88
CA ASN A 187 25.47 1.38 -26.73
C ASN A 187 24.80 0.47 -25.70
N ASP A 188 23.61 -0.02 -26.00
CA ASP A 188 22.90 -0.93 -25.08
C ASP A 188 23.38 -2.36 -25.33
N ASP A 189 23.69 -3.07 -24.28
CA ASP A 189 23.88 -4.52 -24.25
C ASP A 189 22.57 -5.19 -23.74
N ASN A 190 22.54 -6.52 -23.78
CA ASN A 190 21.37 -7.27 -23.33
C ASN A 190 21.01 -6.97 -21.86
N GLN A 191 22.02 -6.79 -20.99
CA GLN A 191 21.76 -6.48 -19.58
C GLN A 191 21.04 -5.13 -19.44
N HIS A 192 21.53 -4.08 -20.09
CA HIS A 192 20.90 -2.76 -20.03
C HIS A 192 19.48 -2.78 -20.59
N ILE A 193 19.24 -3.52 -21.68
CA ILE A 193 17.92 -3.66 -22.29
C ILE A 193 16.95 -4.34 -21.32
N LEU A 194 17.34 -5.49 -20.75
CA LEU A 194 16.49 -6.24 -19.82
C LEU A 194 16.23 -5.45 -18.51
N GLU A 195 17.22 -4.70 -18.00
CA GLU A 195 17.04 -3.82 -16.85
C GLU A 195 16.08 -2.65 -17.14
N LYS A 196 16.14 -2.08 -18.35
CA LYS A 196 15.17 -1.06 -18.79
C LYS A 196 13.76 -1.63 -18.83
N LEU A 197 13.60 -2.82 -19.39
CA LEU A 197 12.32 -3.52 -19.47
C LEU A 197 11.78 -3.84 -18.06
N ALA A 198 12.62 -4.38 -17.17
CA ALA A 198 12.22 -4.67 -15.80
C ALA A 198 11.74 -3.41 -15.07
N ARG A 199 12.47 -2.29 -15.19
CA ARG A 199 12.04 -1.01 -14.62
C ARG A 199 10.74 -0.50 -15.23
N LEU A 200 10.58 -0.62 -16.55
CA LEU A 200 9.37 -0.20 -17.25
C LEU A 200 8.13 -0.96 -16.74
N VAL A 201 8.20 -2.27 -16.66
CA VAL A 201 7.11 -3.10 -16.16
C VAL A 201 6.84 -2.82 -14.68
N ASN A 202 7.86 -2.75 -13.82
CA ASN A 202 7.71 -2.50 -12.39
C ASN A 202 7.13 -1.11 -12.09
N SER A 203 7.41 -0.11 -12.92
CA SER A 203 6.87 1.24 -12.74
C SER A 203 5.45 1.42 -13.26
N SER A 204 4.93 0.49 -14.04
CA SER A 204 3.61 0.58 -14.67
C SER A 204 2.44 0.29 -13.73
N GLY A 205 2.68 -0.47 -12.64
CA GLY A 205 1.64 -0.84 -11.70
C GLY A 205 0.60 -1.84 -12.22
N VAL A 206 0.91 -2.58 -13.29
CA VAL A 206 -0.01 -3.56 -13.91
C VAL A 206 -0.19 -4.87 -13.12
N GLY A 207 0.36 -4.95 -11.91
CA GLY A 207 0.26 -6.17 -11.10
C GLY A 207 1.22 -7.28 -11.52
N ILE A 208 2.33 -6.93 -12.17
CA ILE A 208 3.40 -7.84 -12.60
C ILE A 208 4.72 -7.31 -12.06
N HIS A 209 5.50 -8.20 -11.47
CA HIS A 209 6.88 -7.92 -11.04
C HIS A 209 7.85 -8.47 -12.08
N ALA A 210 8.80 -7.64 -12.49
CA ALA A 210 9.83 -7.99 -13.45
C ALA A 210 11.22 -7.94 -12.81
N ASP A 211 11.99 -9.00 -12.98
CA ASP A 211 13.38 -9.09 -12.54
C ASP A 211 14.25 -9.87 -13.53
N LEU A 212 15.56 -9.90 -13.29
CA LEU A 212 16.51 -10.64 -14.12
C LEU A 212 16.86 -11.97 -13.46
N ALA A 213 16.49 -13.06 -14.12
CA ALA A 213 16.94 -14.40 -13.76
C ALA A 213 18.34 -14.69 -14.35
N LYS A 214 19.18 -15.38 -13.58
CA LYS A 214 20.49 -15.84 -14.06
C LYS A 214 20.54 -17.36 -14.06
N ASN A 215 21.17 -17.94 -15.08
CA ASN A 215 21.42 -19.38 -15.13
C ASN A 215 22.87 -19.73 -14.72
N ALA A 216 23.18 -21.04 -14.64
CA ALA A 216 24.50 -21.52 -14.30
C ALA A 216 25.60 -21.11 -15.30
N SER A 217 25.25 -20.75 -16.53
CA SER A 217 26.17 -20.26 -17.57
C SER A 217 26.33 -18.73 -17.55
N ASN A 218 25.88 -18.06 -16.48
CA ASN A 218 25.94 -16.60 -16.30
C ASN A 218 25.15 -15.80 -17.35
N LYS A 219 24.26 -16.45 -18.12
CA LYS A 219 23.32 -15.77 -19.00
C LYS A 219 22.15 -15.24 -18.19
N ILE A 220 21.55 -14.17 -18.68
CA ILE A 220 20.43 -13.47 -18.05
C ILE A 220 19.15 -13.55 -18.89
N ALA A 221 18.01 -13.59 -18.23
CA ALA A 221 16.70 -13.57 -18.86
C ALA A 221 15.78 -12.63 -18.10
N LEU A 222 14.83 -11.98 -18.77
CA LEU A 222 13.76 -11.25 -18.12
C LEU A 222 12.73 -12.26 -17.57
N ARG A 223 12.42 -12.15 -16.30
CA ARG A 223 11.38 -12.92 -15.63
C ARG A 223 10.23 -11.99 -15.24
N LEU A 224 9.03 -12.37 -15.64
CA LEU A 224 7.79 -11.68 -15.27
C LEU A 224 7.02 -12.60 -14.32
N THR A 225 6.61 -12.07 -13.18
CA THR A 225 5.87 -12.81 -12.14
C THR A 225 4.60 -12.03 -11.81
N SER A 226 3.45 -12.67 -11.85
CA SER A 226 2.19 -12.04 -11.44
C SER A 226 2.22 -11.75 -9.93
N SER A 227 1.67 -10.60 -9.53
CA SER A 227 1.48 -10.27 -8.11
C SER A 227 0.34 -11.09 -7.49
N GLN A 228 -0.60 -11.52 -8.31
CA GLN A 228 -1.70 -12.40 -7.92
C GLN A 228 -1.31 -13.85 -8.13
N THR A 229 -1.96 -14.73 -7.37
CA THR A 229 -1.86 -16.19 -7.48
C THR A 229 -3.22 -16.75 -7.88
N GLY A 230 -3.24 -18.02 -8.26
CA GLY A 230 -4.48 -18.74 -8.57
C GLY A 230 -5.11 -18.32 -9.91
N LEU A 231 -6.05 -19.12 -10.37
CA LEU A 231 -6.83 -18.89 -11.59
C LEU A 231 -8.31 -19.02 -11.25
N ALA A 232 -9.10 -18.05 -11.67
CA ALA A 232 -10.56 -18.12 -11.57
C ALA A 232 -11.10 -19.17 -12.55
N ASP A 233 -12.34 -19.59 -12.34
CA ASP A 233 -13.00 -20.56 -13.21
C ASP A 233 -13.08 -20.05 -14.65
N GLY A 234 -12.55 -20.85 -15.58
CA GLY A 234 -12.48 -20.50 -17.00
C GLY A 234 -11.29 -19.63 -17.41
N GLN A 235 -10.45 -19.21 -16.49
CA GLN A 235 -9.24 -18.45 -16.75
C GLN A 235 -8.07 -19.42 -17.03
N SER A 236 -7.28 -19.13 -18.06
CA SER A 236 -6.12 -19.97 -18.44
C SER A 236 -4.79 -19.35 -18.00
N TYR A 237 -4.74 -18.04 -17.83
CA TYR A 237 -3.55 -17.26 -17.43
C TYR A 237 -3.95 -15.98 -16.72
N LEU A 238 -3.05 -15.44 -15.89
CA LEU A 238 -3.23 -14.17 -15.20
C LEU A 238 -2.82 -12.98 -16.06
N PHE A 239 -1.85 -13.21 -16.96
CA PHE A 239 -1.45 -12.22 -17.96
C PHE A 239 -0.91 -12.92 -19.21
N GLU A 240 -1.08 -12.27 -20.34
CA GLU A 240 -0.53 -12.68 -21.63
C GLU A 240 0.37 -11.58 -22.18
N VAL A 241 1.49 -11.95 -22.79
CA VAL A 241 2.40 -11.01 -23.43
C VAL A 241 2.38 -11.26 -24.92
N THR A 242 2.04 -10.24 -25.71
CA THR A 242 1.96 -10.33 -27.16
C THR A 242 2.79 -9.23 -27.82
N PRO A 243 3.50 -9.52 -28.93
CA PRO A 243 4.18 -8.50 -29.71
C PRO A 243 3.18 -7.55 -30.38
N SER A 244 3.59 -6.32 -30.58
CA SER A 244 2.85 -5.44 -31.51
C SER A 244 2.88 -6.00 -32.94
N SER A 245 1.96 -5.59 -33.80
CA SER A 245 1.79 -6.09 -35.16
C SER A 245 2.90 -5.74 -36.14
N ASP A 246 3.90 -4.96 -35.74
CA ASP A 246 5.04 -4.65 -36.56
C ASP A 246 6.12 -5.74 -36.50
N HIS A 247 6.71 -6.04 -37.67
CA HIS A 247 7.69 -7.12 -37.82
C HIS A 247 8.96 -6.95 -36.97
N ALA A 248 9.34 -5.72 -36.60
CA ALA A 248 10.51 -5.48 -35.79
C ALA A 248 10.22 -5.85 -34.33
N SER A 249 9.05 -5.51 -33.81
CA SER A 249 8.58 -5.88 -32.46
C SER A 249 8.35 -7.39 -32.34
N GLU A 250 7.83 -8.05 -33.38
CA GLU A 250 7.73 -9.52 -33.42
C GLU A 250 9.09 -10.21 -33.26
N LYS A 251 10.10 -9.75 -34.00
CA LYS A 251 11.46 -10.27 -33.89
C LYS A 251 12.09 -9.99 -32.53
N ALA A 252 11.88 -8.82 -31.98
CA ALA A 252 12.36 -8.47 -30.66
C ALA A 252 11.71 -9.36 -29.60
N MET A 253 10.39 -9.64 -29.70
CA MET A 253 9.70 -10.57 -28.83
C MET A 253 10.23 -11.99 -28.96
N GLN A 254 10.52 -12.47 -30.19
CA GLN A 254 11.15 -13.77 -30.40
C GLN A 254 12.54 -13.86 -29.75
N THR A 255 13.28 -12.75 -29.67
CA THR A 255 14.57 -12.68 -28.97
C THR A 255 14.38 -12.66 -27.47
N LEU A 256 13.44 -11.88 -26.96
CA LEU A 256 13.11 -11.81 -25.54
C LEU A 256 12.51 -13.13 -25.03
N GLY A 257 11.55 -13.70 -25.75
CA GLY A 257 10.84 -14.94 -25.39
C GLY A 257 10.00 -14.84 -24.11
N ILE A 258 9.58 -13.63 -23.72
CA ILE A 258 8.78 -13.39 -22.47
C ILE A 258 7.30 -13.74 -22.62
N ASP A 259 6.86 -14.07 -23.82
CA ASP A 259 5.55 -14.63 -24.17
C ASP A 259 5.38 -16.08 -23.69
N CYS A 260 6.47 -16.75 -23.34
CA CYS A 260 6.46 -18.15 -22.90
C CYS A 260 6.12 -18.27 -21.40
N VAL A 261 4.99 -18.89 -21.09
CA VAL A 261 4.61 -19.23 -19.72
C VAL A 261 5.47 -20.40 -19.24
N THR A 262 6.33 -20.15 -18.26
CA THR A 262 7.22 -21.17 -17.66
C THR A 262 6.54 -21.87 -16.49
N GLN A 263 5.71 -21.14 -15.74
CA GLN A 263 4.89 -21.66 -14.65
C GLN A 263 3.50 -21.06 -14.78
N THR A 264 2.49 -21.88 -14.84
CA THR A 264 1.09 -21.45 -14.77
C THR A 264 0.72 -21.12 -13.33
N ALA A 265 -0.15 -20.14 -13.14
CA ALA A 265 -0.74 -19.88 -11.84
C ALA A 265 -1.57 -21.10 -11.40
N SER A 266 -1.64 -21.34 -10.10
CA SER A 266 -2.44 -22.43 -9.52
C SER A 266 -3.09 -21.99 -8.22
N ASN A 267 -4.26 -22.58 -7.95
CA ASN A 267 -5.02 -22.33 -6.73
C ASN A 267 -4.41 -23.10 -5.55
N SER A 268 -4.57 -22.59 -4.35
CA SER A 268 -4.34 -23.36 -3.14
C SER A 268 -5.45 -24.43 -3.01
N SER A 269 -5.07 -25.60 -2.49
CA SER A 269 -6.00 -26.69 -2.16
C SER A 269 -5.73 -27.17 -0.74
N PHE A 270 -6.78 -27.24 0.06
CA PHE A 270 -6.70 -27.63 1.47
C PHE A 270 -8.00 -28.29 1.94
N LEU A 271 -7.92 -29.08 3.00
CA LEU A 271 -9.08 -29.56 3.71
C LEU A 271 -9.32 -28.69 4.94
N LEU A 272 -10.55 -28.27 5.14
CA LEU A 272 -11.00 -27.60 6.36
C LEU A 272 -12.02 -28.49 7.03
N ASN A 273 -11.72 -28.99 8.22
CA ASN A 273 -12.55 -29.98 8.93
C ASN A 273 -12.90 -31.19 8.05
N GLY A 274 -11.95 -31.64 7.26
CA GLY A 274 -12.13 -32.78 6.35
C GLY A 274 -12.87 -32.49 5.03
N THR A 275 -13.34 -31.25 4.82
CA THR A 275 -13.97 -30.83 3.55
C THR A 275 -12.96 -30.14 2.65
N GLU A 276 -12.96 -30.51 1.37
CA GLU A 276 -12.03 -29.94 0.39
C GLU A 276 -12.46 -28.53 -0.04
N HIS A 277 -11.49 -27.63 -0.02
CA HIS A 277 -11.62 -26.25 -0.44
C HIS A 277 -10.47 -25.84 -1.35
N ALA A 278 -10.73 -24.87 -2.21
CA ALA A 278 -9.73 -24.21 -3.03
C ALA A 278 -9.85 -22.69 -2.88
N SER A 279 -8.71 -22.01 -2.96
CA SER A 279 -8.67 -20.53 -2.94
C SER A 279 -7.67 -20.02 -3.98
N LEU A 280 -7.94 -18.85 -4.51
CA LEU A 280 -7.03 -18.16 -5.44
C LEU A 280 -5.77 -17.65 -4.75
N SER A 281 -5.79 -17.55 -3.42
CA SER A 281 -4.71 -17.02 -2.59
C SER A 281 -4.31 -18.01 -1.49
N ASN A 282 -3.10 -17.85 -0.97
CA ASN A 282 -2.66 -18.55 0.24
C ASN A 282 -3.20 -17.90 1.53
N THR A 283 -3.80 -16.72 1.44
CA THR A 283 -4.44 -16.03 2.57
C THR A 283 -5.92 -15.87 2.25
N PHE A 284 -6.78 -16.33 3.15
CA PHE A 284 -8.24 -16.26 3.02
C PHE A 284 -8.91 -16.18 4.39
N THR A 285 -10.17 -15.79 4.38
CA THR A 285 -10.95 -15.58 5.60
C THR A 285 -11.94 -16.71 5.82
N VAL A 286 -12.03 -17.23 7.03
CA VAL A 286 -12.99 -18.25 7.45
C VAL A 286 -13.98 -17.61 8.42
N ASN A 287 -15.28 -17.80 8.17
CA ASN A 287 -16.39 -17.27 8.97
C ASN A 287 -16.35 -15.76 9.26
N ASN A 288 -15.69 -14.98 8.41
CA ASN A 288 -15.44 -13.54 8.60
C ASN A 288 -14.77 -13.18 9.93
N ALA A 289 -14.18 -14.14 10.61
CA ALA A 289 -13.59 -13.97 11.94
C ALA A 289 -12.13 -14.40 12.02
N PHE A 290 -11.69 -15.28 11.13
CA PHE A 290 -10.34 -15.78 11.13
C PHE A 290 -9.71 -15.59 9.76
N GLU A 291 -8.53 -14.97 9.72
CA GLU A 291 -7.66 -14.96 8.56
C GLU A 291 -6.64 -16.08 8.69
N LEU A 292 -6.64 -16.98 7.71
CA LEU A 292 -5.69 -18.07 7.61
C LEU A 292 -4.69 -17.80 6.50
N THR A 293 -3.41 -18.02 6.78
CA THR A 293 -2.33 -17.97 5.79
C THR A 293 -1.63 -19.32 5.72
N LEU A 294 -1.68 -19.93 4.53
CA LEU A 294 -1.03 -21.20 4.24
C LEU A 294 0.43 -20.94 3.86
N ASN A 295 1.39 -21.54 4.57
CA ASN A 295 2.82 -21.30 4.36
C ASN A 295 3.52 -22.49 3.68
N LYS A 296 3.12 -23.71 4.01
CA LYS A 296 3.66 -24.93 3.39
C LYS A 296 2.63 -26.07 3.42
N PRO A 297 2.71 -27.06 2.53
CA PRO A 297 1.90 -28.27 2.61
C PRO A 297 2.11 -28.97 3.95
N SER A 298 1.01 -29.38 4.60
CA SER A 298 1.03 -30.21 5.79
C SER A 298 1.12 -31.70 5.43
N SER A 299 1.67 -32.52 6.33
CA SER A 299 1.66 -33.95 6.11
C SER A 299 0.27 -34.54 6.46
N GLN A 300 -0.22 -35.50 5.67
CA GLN A 300 -1.50 -36.20 5.92
C GLN A 300 -1.59 -36.83 7.33
N ALA A 301 -0.45 -37.09 7.97
CA ALA A 301 -0.41 -37.70 9.29
C ALA A 301 -0.68 -36.70 10.44
N ASN A 302 -0.52 -35.40 10.20
CA ASN A 302 -0.71 -34.35 11.22
C ASN A 302 -1.34 -33.11 10.55
N PRO A 303 -2.67 -33.03 10.47
CA PRO A 303 -3.35 -31.76 10.15
C PRO A 303 -3.02 -30.70 11.21
N VAL A 304 -3.01 -29.47 10.82
CA VAL A 304 -2.67 -28.32 11.68
C VAL A 304 -3.92 -27.76 12.35
#